data_d860a41f603fc5681fc321b6e334bb07
#
_entry.id   d860a41f603fc5681fc321b6e334bb07
#
_cell.length_a   1.000
_cell.length_b   1.000
_cell.length_c   1.000
_cell.angle_alpha   90.00
_cell.angle_beta   90.00
_cell.angle_gamma   90.00
#
_symmetry.space_group_name_H-M   'P 1'
#
loop_
_entity.id
_entity.type
_entity.pdbx_description
1 polymer ?
#
loop_
_entity_poly.entity_id
_entity_poly.type
_entity_poly.pdbx_seq_one_letter_code
_entity_poly.pdbx_strand_id
1 'polypeptide(L)'
;AYKTWFEPIQPVKLDDNVLSIQVPSKFFYEWLEEHYVKLLKIALNKELGKDAKLVYVIKMENSFGSTKSFTEKIPSDYKPKVESQKVEGSSAYFKTELTNPFVIPGIKNLKIDSQLNPNYNFNNFLEGDSNRLARSAGYAVSNRPGGTSFNPLLIFGGVGLGKTHLANAIGINIKQKFPDKTVLYISAEKFTQQYIESVKKNNRNDFIHFYQLIDVLIIDDVQFFSGKSGTQDVFFHIFNHLHQNGKQLVLTSDKAPVDMQEIEQRLLSRFKWGLSAELQTPDYETRISIVKNKLNRDGVEMDEEIIFYVAKHIKTNVRELEAVSYTHLTLPTNG
;
A
#
# COMPACT_ATOMS: atom_id res chain seq x y z
N ALA A 1 24.04 -17.64 -4.74
CA ALA A 1 24.64 -16.42 -4.17
C ALA A 1 25.45 -15.63 -5.18
N TYR A 2 26.38 -16.25 -5.94
CA TYR A 2 27.25 -15.51 -6.87
C TYR A 2 26.45 -14.81 -7.98
N LYS A 3 25.60 -15.52 -8.72
CA LYS A 3 24.78 -14.97 -9.83
C LYS A 3 23.82 -13.87 -9.39
N THR A 4 23.38 -13.90 -8.14
CA THR A 4 22.38 -12.95 -7.62
C THR A 4 23.03 -11.66 -7.10
N TRP A 5 24.21 -11.77 -6.45
CA TRP A 5 24.78 -10.68 -5.66
C TRP A 5 26.12 -10.14 -6.19
N PHE A 6 26.86 -10.92 -6.98
CA PHE A 6 28.16 -10.48 -7.50
C PHE A 6 28.15 -10.24 -9.01
N GLU A 7 27.36 -11.00 -9.77
CA GLU A 7 27.26 -10.83 -11.23
C GLU A 7 26.71 -9.45 -11.65
N PRO A 8 25.76 -8.82 -10.90
CA PRO A 8 25.28 -7.47 -11.24
C PRO A 8 26.26 -6.33 -10.90
N ILE A 9 27.34 -6.60 -10.16
CA ILE A 9 28.34 -5.60 -9.79
C ILE A 9 29.23 -5.31 -11.00
N GLN A 10 29.35 -4.03 -11.36
CA GLN A 10 30.25 -3.61 -12.42
C GLN A 10 31.40 -2.78 -11.87
N PRO A 11 32.67 -3.11 -12.17
CA PRO A 11 33.79 -2.24 -11.83
C PRO A 11 33.72 -0.97 -12.68
N VAL A 12 33.82 0.19 -12.03
CA VAL A 12 33.76 1.50 -12.70
C VAL A 12 35.12 2.11 -12.87
N LYS A 13 35.94 2.10 -11.83
CA LYS A 13 37.26 2.73 -11.81
C LYS A 13 38.13 2.13 -10.72
N LEU A 14 39.42 2.05 -11.00
CA LEU A 14 40.47 1.74 -10.05
C LEU A 14 41.49 2.88 -10.05
N ASP A 15 41.57 3.63 -8.95
CA ASP A 15 42.55 4.70 -8.77
C ASP A 15 43.42 4.33 -7.57
N ASP A 16 44.75 4.16 -7.80
CA ASP A 16 45.72 3.69 -6.80
C ASP A 16 45.19 2.45 -6.07
N ASN A 17 44.79 2.58 -4.78
CA ASN A 17 44.24 1.49 -3.97
C ASN A 17 42.71 1.64 -3.73
N VAL A 18 42.01 2.45 -4.51
CA VAL A 18 40.56 2.68 -4.37
C VAL A 18 39.81 2.04 -5.53
N LEU A 19 39.10 0.96 -5.26
CA LEU A 19 38.21 0.31 -6.25
C LEU A 19 36.81 0.92 -6.15
N SER A 20 36.33 1.49 -7.26
CA SER A 20 34.95 1.97 -7.40
C SER A 20 34.13 0.92 -8.13
N ILE A 21 33.07 0.43 -7.51
CA ILE A 21 32.13 -0.52 -8.10
C ILE A 21 30.73 0.08 -8.20
N GLN A 22 30.07 -0.17 -9.33
CA GLN A 22 28.67 0.21 -9.53
C GLN A 22 27.77 -0.90 -9.01
N VAL A 23 26.80 -0.51 -8.19
CA VAL A 23 25.76 -1.40 -7.67
C VAL A 23 24.39 -0.94 -8.19
N PRO A 24 23.44 -1.88 -8.42
CA PRO A 24 22.13 -1.57 -9.02
C PRO A 24 21.25 -0.63 -8.18
N SER A 25 21.36 -0.70 -6.85
CA SER A 25 20.53 0.10 -5.95
C SER A 25 21.21 0.32 -4.59
N LYS A 26 20.69 1.28 -3.80
CA LYS A 26 21.13 1.53 -2.43
C LYS A 26 20.94 0.28 -1.54
N PHE A 27 19.87 -0.46 -1.74
CA PHE A 27 19.60 -1.73 -1.07
C PHE A 27 20.72 -2.76 -1.33
N PHE A 28 21.18 -2.84 -2.58
CA PHE A 28 22.24 -3.78 -2.98
C PHE A 28 23.56 -3.46 -2.27
N TYR A 29 23.88 -2.18 -2.11
CA TYR A 29 25.01 -1.70 -1.32
C TYR A 29 24.89 -2.11 0.15
N GLU A 30 23.77 -1.78 0.81
CA GLU A 30 23.55 -2.07 2.23
C GLU A 30 23.64 -3.56 2.52
N TRP A 31 23.08 -4.38 1.63
CA TRP A 31 23.12 -5.84 1.77
C TRP A 31 24.53 -6.42 1.59
N LEU A 32 25.33 -5.91 0.66
CA LEU A 32 26.74 -6.31 0.47
C LEU A 32 27.58 -5.94 1.69
N GLU A 33 27.39 -4.74 2.25
CA GLU A 33 28.11 -4.31 3.46
C GLU A 33 27.72 -5.14 4.68
N GLU A 34 26.47 -5.52 4.83
CA GLU A 34 26.02 -6.30 5.98
C GLU A 34 26.52 -7.77 5.93
N HIS A 35 26.44 -8.39 4.76
CA HIS A 35 26.65 -9.84 4.63
C HIS A 35 28.00 -10.24 4.05
N TYR A 36 28.61 -9.39 3.23
CA TYR A 36 29.82 -9.74 2.49
C TYR A 36 31.00 -8.78 2.70
N VAL A 37 30.87 -7.79 3.58
CA VAL A 37 31.95 -6.82 3.86
C VAL A 37 33.26 -7.47 4.24
N LYS A 38 33.22 -8.53 5.06
CA LYS A 38 34.42 -9.29 5.47
C LYS A 38 35.09 -10.00 4.29
N LEU A 39 34.28 -10.60 3.42
CA LEU A 39 34.75 -11.30 2.24
C LEU A 39 35.32 -10.34 1.20
N LEU A 40 34.63 -9.22 0.98
CA LEU A 40 35.10 -8.14 0.10
C LEU A 40 36.38 -7.51 0.59
N LYS A 41 36.53 -7.25 1.91
CA LYS A 41 37.80 -6.77 2.50
C LYS A 41 38.94 -7.74 2.35
N ILE A 42 38.71 -9.04 2.55
CA ILE A 42 39.72 -10.08 2.35
C ILE A 42 40.18 -10.14 0.90
N ALA A 43 39.23 -10.11 -0.04
CA ALA A 43 39.52 -10.12 -1.47
C ALA A 43 40.29 -8.87 -1.91
N LEU A 44 39.86 -7.68 -1.50
CA LEU A 44 40.50 -6.40 -1.79
C LEU A 44 41.93 -6.34 -1.22
N ASN A 45 42.09 -6.72 0.05
CA ASN A 45 43.41 -6.74 0.69
C ASN A 45 44.39 -7.71 0.03
N LYS A 46 43.87 -8.82 -0.51
CA LYS A 46 44.67 -9.82 -1.21
C LYS A 46 45.18 -9.32 -2.57
N GLU A 47 44.29 -8.62 -3.31
CA GLU A 47 44.58 -8.20 -4.70
C GLU A 47 45.19 -6.79 -4.79
N LEU A 48 44.80 -5.87 -3.90
CA LEU A 48 45.17 -4.45 -3.95
C LEU A 48 46.03 -3.99 -2.74
N GLY A 49 46.28 -4.87 -1.76
CA GLY A 49 47.08 -4.55 -0.59
C GLY A 49 46.28 -4.06 0.63
N LYS A 50 46.99 -3.88 1.78
CA LYS A 50 46.34 -3.59 3.08
C LYS A 50 45.62 -2.25 3.18
N ASP A 51 45.95 -1.29 2.32
CA ASP A 51 45.35 0.06 2.29
C ASP A 51 44.24 0.18 1.23
N ALA A 52 43.77 -0.94 0.69
CA ALA A 52 42.72 -0.96 -0.31
C ALA A 52 41.38 -0.45 0.25
N LYS A 53 40.71 0.44 -0.50
CA LYS A 53 39.41 1.01 -0.19
C LYS A 53 38.40 0.66 -1.25
N LEU A 54 37.14 0.46 -0.82
CA LEU A 54 36.03 0.21 -1.72
C LEU A 54 35.08 1.40 -1.70
N VAL A 55 34.66 1.84 -2.89
CA VAL A 55 33.71 2.94 -3.07
C VAL A 55 32.54 2.42 -3.92
N TYR A 56 31.33 2.61 -3.46
CA TYR A 56 30.12 2.22 -4.18
C TYR A 56 29.56 3.39 -4.96
N VAL A 57 29.21 3.14 -6.22
CA VAL A 57 28.55 4.09 -7.12
C VAL A 57 27.15 3.57 -7.40
N ILE A 58 26.12 4.33 -6.99
CA ILE A 58 24.73 3.98 -7.22
C ILE A 58 24.23 4.76 -8.42
N LYS A 59 23.78 4.07 -9.48
CA LYS A 59 23.16 4.68 -10.65
C LYS A 59 21.66 4.79 -10.43
N MET A 60 21.16 5.97 -10.04
CA MET A 60 19.73 6.25 -10.06
C MET A 60 19.33 6.67 -11.48
N GLU A 61 18.60 5.82 -12.18
CA GLU A 61 17.92 6.21 -13.42
C GLU A 61 16.64 6.95 -13.05
N ASN A 62 16.66 8.29 -13.15
CA ASN A 62 15.47 9.11 -13.02
C ASN A 62 14.62 8.97 -14.29
N SER A 63 13.40 8.44 -14.13
CA SER A 63 12.38 8.25 -15.18
C SER A 63 11.68 9.57 -15.58
N PHE A 64 12.42 10.65 -15.75
CA PHE A 64 11.94 11.86 -16.42
C PHE A 64 13.12 12.49 -17.18
N GLY A 65 13.04 12.46 -18.47
CA GLY A 65 13.92 12.93 -19.52
C GLY A 65 14.84 14.13 -19.24
N SER A 66 15.76 14.04 -18.31
CA SER A 66 16.95 14.88 -18.25
C SER A 66 18.14 14.07 -17.72
N THR A 67 19.13 13.91 -18.55
CA THR A 67 20.41 13.27 -18.29
C THR A 67 21.24 14.04 -17.27
N LYS A 68 20.95 13.85 -15.97
CA LYS A 68 21.89 14.15 -14.89
C LYS A 68 21.94 12.93 -13.97
N SER A 69 22.96 12.10 -14.16
CA SER A 69 23.29 11.02 -13.25
C SER A 69 23.81 11.61 -11.94
N PHE A 70 23.06 11.46 -10.87
CA PHE A 70 23.54 11.72 -9.51
C PHE A 70 24.36 10.52 -9.05
N THR A 71 25.66 10.73 -8.87
CA THR A 71 26.59 9.72 -8.37
C THR A 71 26.85 10.04 -6.90
N GLU A 72 26.31 9.27 -5.97
CA GLU A 72 26.62 9.37 -4.55
C GLU A 72 27.81 8.44 -4.24
N LYS A 73 28.92 8.99 -3.81
CA LYS A 73 30.11 8.22 -3.38
C LYS A 73 30.00 7.99 -1.88
N ILE A 74 29.82 6.76 -1.45
CA ILE A 74 29.74 6.39 -0.03
C ILE A 74 31.06 5.70 0.38
N PRO A 75 31.82 6.28 1.35
CA PRO A 75 33.04 5.62 1.84
C PRO A 75 32.72 4.40 2.69
N SER A 76 33.54 3.35 2.61
CA SER A 76 33.35 2.06 3.31
C SER A 76 33.65 2.07 4.82
N ASP A 77 33.74 3.24 5.48
CA ASP A 77 34.06 3.37 6.90
C ASP A 77 32.86 3.66 7.84
N TYR A 78 31.66 3.23 7.44
CA TYR A 78 30.49 3.36 8.32
C TYR A 78 30.56 2.35 9.46
N LYS A 79 30.92 2.81 10.67
CA LYS A 79 30.74 2.07 11.92
C LYS A 79 29.36 2.39 12.50
N PRO A 80 28.44 1.42 12.65
CA PRO A 80 27.21 1.65 13.37
C PRO A 80 27.53 1.93 14.84
N LYS A 81 27.07 3.07 15.36
CA LYS A 81 27.16 3.41 16.77
C LYS A 81 26.18 2.53 17.55
N VAL A 82 26.69 1.47 18.14
CA VAL A 82 25.98 0.66 19.13
C VAL A 82 26.15 1.36 20.48
N GLU A 83 25.14 2.03 20.98
CA GLU A 83 25.05 2.40 22.39
C GLU A 83 24.69 1.15 23.20
N SER A 84 25.71 0.57 23.82
CA SER A 84 25.57 -0.50 24.78
C SER A 84 25.13 0.06 26.13
N GLN A 85 23.85 -0.07 26.48
CA GLN A 85 23.44 -0.08 27.87
C GLN A 85 23.61 -1.49 28.45
N LYS A 86 24.53 -1.57 29.43
CA LYS A 86 24.69 -2.71 30.32
C LYS A 86 23.44 -2.89 31.16
N VAL A 87 22.82 -4.05 31.08
CA VAL A 87 21.97 -4.59 32.16
C VAL A 87 22.46 -5.98 32.45
N GLU A 88 22.93 -6.18 33.69
CA GLU A 88 23.32 -7.46 34.25
C GLU A 88 22.10 -8.31 34.59
N GLY A 89 22.22 -9.61 34.34
CA GLY A 89 21.57 -10.65 35.16
C GLY A 89 20.37 -11.35 34.52
N SER A 90 20.65 -12.56 34.13
CA SER A 90 19.95 -13.84 34.32
C SER A 90 19.36 -14.53 33.11
N SER A 91 19.92 -15.73 32.93
CA SER A 91 19.30 -16.99 32.53
C SER A 91 18.74 -17.15 31.10
N ALA A 92 19.45 -17.95 30.37
CA ALA A 92 19.23 -18.46 29.03
C ALA A 92 17.87 -19.14 28.82
N TYR A 93 17.14 -18.62 27.82
CA TYR A 93 16.37 -19.43 26.90
C TYR A 93 16.60 -18.88 25.50
N PHE A 94 17.32 -19.64 24.68
CA PHE A 94 17.48 -19.37 23.25
C PHE A 94 16.11 -19.50 22.59
N LYS A 95 15.36 -18.38 22.46
CA LYS A 95 14.39 -18.21 21.38
C LYS A 95 15.18 -17.80 20.16
N THR A 96 15.45 -18.74 19.30
CA THR A 96 15.83 -18.48 17.91
C THR A 96 14.62 -17.88 17.22
N GLU A 97 14.42 -16.57 17.38
CA GLU A 97 13.59 -15.82 16.42
C GLU A 97 14.37 -15.87 15.10
N LEU A 98 13.86 -16.66 14.17
CA LEU A 98 14.24 -16.57 12.76
C LEU A 98 13.88 -15.15 12.32
N THR A 99 14.82 -14.23 12.48
CA THR A 99 14.72 -12.89 11.91
C THR A 99 14.59 -13.07 10.40
N ASN A 100 13.43 -12.67 9.88
CA ASN A 100 13.15 -12.69 8.45
C ASN A 100 14.29 -11.91 7.75
N PRO A 101 15.11 -12.55 6.89
CA PRO A 101 16.25 -11.91 6.24
C PRO A 101 15.86 -10.75 5.30
N PHE A 102 14.57 -10.50 5.13
CA PHE A 102 14.00 -9.43 4.31
C PHE A 102 13.50 -8.22 5.13
N VAL A 103 13.61 -8.25 6.45
CA VAL A 103 13.33 -7.06 7.28
C VAL A 103 14.61 -6.27 7.43
N ILE A 104 14.71 -5.15 6.75
CA ILE A 104 15.84 -4.21 6.86
C ILE A 104 15.64 -3.38 8.14
N PRO A 105 16.44 -3.59 9.22
CA PRO A 105 16.39 -2.74 10.38
C PRO A 105 16.94 -1.35 10.00
N GLY A 106 16.09 -0.34 9.94
CA GLY A 106 16.53 1.04 9.73
C GLY A 106 15.74 1.86 8.70
N ILE A 107 14.98 1.26 7.80
CA ILE A 107 14.08 2.02 6.92
C ILE A 107 12.74 2.23 7.64
N LYS A 108 12.76 2.97 8.73
CA LYS A 108 11.55 3.33 9.49
C LYS A 108 10.84 4.56 8.94
N ASN A 109 10.94 4.97 7.73
CA ASN A 109 10.12 6.05 7.17
C ASN A 109 10.35 6.23 5.67
N LEU A 110 9.95 5.26 4.86
CA LEU A 110 9.60 5.58 3.48
C LEU A 110 8.35 6.45 3.54
N LYS A 111 8.47 7.75 3.28
CA LYS A 111 7.32 8.64 3.08
C LYS A 111 6.67 8.28 1.74
N ILE A 112 5.93 7.18 1.74
CA ILE A 112 5.10 6.78 0.60
C ILE A 112 3.86 7.66 0.62
N ASP A 113 3.56 8.31 -0.50
CA ASP A 113 2.29 8.99 -0.67
C ASP A 113 1.16 7.96 -0.60
N SER A 114 0.28 8.13 0.36
CA SER A 114 -0.80 7.18 0.64
C SER A 114 -1.87 7.12 -0.43
N GLN A 115 -1.91 8.08 -1.36
CA GLN A 115 -2.93 8.20 -2.42
C GLN A 115 -4.38 8.25 -1.89
N LEU A 116 -4.56 8.56 -0.60
CA LEU A 116 -5.87 8.67 0.04
C LEU A 116 -6.54 10.00 -0.31
N ASN A 117 -7.85 9.95 -0.55
CA ASN A 117 -8.65 11.16 -0.75
C ASN A 117 -9.11 11.72 0.61
N PRO A 118 -8.63 12.89 1.06
CA PRO A 118 -8.95 13.45 2.38
C PRO A 118 -10.43 13.75 2.58
N ASN A 119 -11.20 13.87 1.50
CA ASN A 119 -12.64 14.14 1.56
C ASN A 119 -13.46 12.91 1.99
N TYR A 120 -12.88 11.71 1.98
CA TYR A 120 -13.55 10.46 2.34
C TYR A 120 -13.14 10.01 3.73
N ASN A 121 -13.91 10.38 4.75
CA ASN A 121 -13.64 10.04 6.14
C ASN A 121 -14.89 9.46 6.84
N PHE A 122 -14.72 8.92 8.05
CA PHE A 122 -15.81 8.31 8.80
C PHE A 122 -16.89 9.31 9.25
N ASN A 123 -16.58 10.62 9.33
CA ASN A 123 -17.55 11.62 9.78
C ASN A 123 -18.58 11.91 8.71
N ASN A 124 -18.21 11.80 7.44
CA ASN A 124 -19.12 12.02 6.31
C ASN A 124 -19.58 10.70 5.65
N PHE A 125 -19.18 9.54 6.19
CA PHE A 125 -19.75 8.24 5.85
C PHE A 125 -20.90 7.93 6.81
N LEU A 126 -22.12 8.26 6.41
CA LEU A 126 -23.29 8.12 7.26
C LEU A 126 -23.62 6.65 7.51
N GLU A 127 -23.91 6.34 8.77
CA GLU A 127 -24.30 5.00 9.20
C GLU A 127 -25.80 4.79 8.95
N GLY A 128 -26.13 3.66 8.38
CA GLY A 128 -27.49 3.12 8.22
C GLY A 128 -27.45 1.60 8.32
N ASP A 129 -28.62 0.96 8.34
CA ASP A 129 -28.70 -0.50 8.43
C ASP A 129 -27.99 -1.19 7.26
N SER A 130 -28.04 -0.57 6.07
CA SER A 130 -27.43 -1.07 4.84
C SER A 130 -25.88 -1.14 4.86
N ASN A 131 -25.22 -0.45 5.78
CA ASN A 131 -23.75 -0.36 5.83
C ASN A 131 -23.14 -0.54 7.22
N ARG A 132 -23.96 -0.76 8.24
CA ARG A 132 -23.52 -0.83 9.65
C ARG A 132 -22.42 -1.86 9.88
N LEU A 133 -22.54 -3.06 9.31
CA LEU A 133 -21.52 -4.09 9.45
C LEU A 133 -20.18 -3.66 8.86
N ALA A 134 -20.19 -3.19 7.62
CA ALA A 134 -18.98 -2.78 6.90
C ALA A 134 -18.31 -1.58 7.60
N ARG A 135 -19.10 -0.58 8.03
CA ARG A 135 -18.61 0.59 8.76
C ARG A 135 -17.98 0.20 10.09
N SER A 136 -18.67 -0.64 10.89
CA SER A 136 -18.17 -1.11 12.19
C SER A 136 -16.89 -1.93 12.04
N ALA A 137 -16.83 -2.82 11.05
CA ALA A 137 -15.64 -3.60 10.75
C ALA A 137 -14.47 -2.69 10.29
N GLY A 138 -14.74 -1.73 9.42
CA GLY A 138 -13.76 -0.74 8.99
C GLY A 138 -13.21 0.09 10.14
N TYR A 139 -14.08 0.50 11.06
CA TYR A 139 -13.67 1.23 12.26
C TYR A 139 -12.82 0.35 13.20
N ALA A 140 -13.19 -0.93 13.40
CA ALA A 140 -12.40 -1.88 14.19
C ALA A 140 -11.00 -2.12 13.60
N VAL A 141 -10.92 -2.32 12.27
CA VAL A 141 -9.66 -2.45 11.53
C VAL A 141 -8.82 -1.19 11.67
N SER A 142 -9.43 -0.01 11.55
CA SER A 142 -8.70 1.26 11.65
C SER A 142 -8.15 1.55 13.05
N ASN A 143 -8.77 0.98 14.10
CA ASN A 143 -8.26 1.08 15.46
C ASN A 143 -7.12 0.08 15.77
N ARG A 144 -7.10 -1.06 15.08
CA ARG A 144 -6.12 -2.12 15.32
C ARG A 144 -5.74 -2.84 14.02
N PRO A 145 -5.03 -2.15 13.11
CA PRO A 145 -4.69 -2.70 11.80
C PRO A 145 -3.76 -3.91 11.93
N GLY A 146 -4.15 -5.03 11.30
CA GLY A 146 -3.45 -6.32 11.38
C GLY A 146 -3.69 -7.10 12.68
N GLY A 147 -4.34 -6.49 13.67
CA GLY A 147 -4.58 -7.11 14.98
C GLY A 147 -6.02 -7.63 15.18
N THR A 148 -6.86 -7.58 14.16
CA THR A 148 -8.23 -8.11 14.16
C THR A 148 -8.31 -9.36 13.29
N SER A 149 -9.35 -10.19 13.51
CA SER A 149 -9.68 -11.32 12.61
C SER A 149 -10.19 -10.87 11.23
N PHE A 150 -10.40 -9.55 11.04
CA PHE A 150 -10.87 -8.97 9.78
C PHE A 150 -9.71 -8.67 8.83
N ASN A 151 -8.92 -9.69 8.52
CA ASN A 151 -7.79 -9.57 7.61
C ASN A 151 -7.75 -10.75 6.61
N PRO A 152 -8.08 -10.51 5.34
CA PRO A 152 -8.48 -9.23 4.75
C PRO A 152 -9.88 -8.77 5.19
N LEU A 153 -10.12 -7.45 5.12
CA LEU A 153 -11.46 -6.89 5.10
C LEU A 153 -11.86 -6.66 3.64
N LEU A 154 -12.83 -7.43 3.15
CA LEU A 154 -13.40 -7.24 1.83
C LEU A 154 -14.73 -6.50 1.94
N ILE A 155 -14.84 -5.34 1.32
CA ILE A 155 -16.05 -4.52 1.24
C ILE A 155 -16.62 -4.71 -0.17
N PHE A 156 -17.82 -5.26 -0.29
CA PHE A 156 -18.42 -5.47 -1.61
C PHE A 156 -19.84 -4.92 -1.67
N GLY A 157 -20.37 -4.75 -2.87
CA GLY A 157 -21.72 -4.22 -3.11
C GLY A 157 -21.82 -3.47 -4.43
N GLY A 158 -23.00 -3.09 -4.83
CA GLY A 158 -23.27 -2.41 -6.10
C GLY A 158 -22.43 -1.14 -6.33
N VAL A 159 -22.40 -0.68 -7.57
CA VAL A 159 -21.71 0.56 -7.95
C VAL A 159 -22.33 1.76 -7.23
N GLY A 160 -21.47 2.69 -6.74
CA GLY A 160 -21.95 3.93 -6.13
C GLY A 160 -22.46 3.83 -4.69
N LEU A 161 -22.29 2.70 -4.00
CA LEU A 161 -22.73 2.50 -2.61
C LEU A 161 -21.72 2.95 -1.53
N GLY A 162 -20.59 3.57 -1.92
CA GLY A 162 -19.63 4.14 -1.00
C GLY A 162 -18.45 3.22 -0.61
N LYS A 163 -18.17 2.14 -1.35
CA LYS A 163 -17.02 1.25 -1.10
C LYS A 163 -15.70 1.99 -1.03
N THR A 164 -15.39 2.76 -2.07
CA THR A 164 -14.20 3.61 -2.17
C THR A 164 -14.12 4.63 -1.03
N HIS A 165 -15.27 5.21 -0.63
CA HIS A 165 -15.35 6.13 0.49
C HIS A 165 -14.92 5.44 1.80
N LEU A 166 -15.53 4.29 2.11
CA LEU A 166 -15.23 3.57 3.34
C LEU A 166 -13.77 3.09 3.36
N ALA A 167 -13.25 2.59 2.23
CA ALA A 167 -11.85 2.18 2.10
C ALA A 167 -10.87 3.33 2.40
N ASN A 168 -11.13 4.53 1.85
CA ASN A 168 -10.35 5.73 2.15
C ASN A 168 -10.50 6.16 3.61
N ALA A 169 -11.72 6.13 4.17
CA ALA A 169 -11.97 6.49 5.56
C ALA A 169 -11.16 5.62 6.54
N ILE A 170 -11.08 4.32 6.26
CA ILE A 170 -10.24 3.38 7.03
C ILE A 170 -8.77 3.82 6.97
N GLY A 171 -8.24 4.05 5.76
CA GLY A 171 -6.85 4.46 5.55
C GLY A 171 -6.50 5.76 6.25
N ILE A 172 -7.36 6.79 6.15
CA ILE A 172 -7.19 8.09 6.79
C ILE A 172 -7.16 7.95 8.31
N ASN A 173 -8.11 7.20 8.89
CA ASN A 173 -8.17 6.99 10.34
C ASN A 173 -6.92 6.23 10.86
N ILE A 174 -6.43 5.23 10.12
CA ILE A 174 -5.19 4.55 10.45
C ILE A 174 -4.02 5.54 10.45
N LYS A 175 -3.89 6.35 9.41
CA LYS A 175 -2.80 7.32 9.28
C LYS A 175 -2.79 8.37 10.38
N GLN A 176 -3.99 8.79 10.82
CA GLN A 176 -4.14 9.73 11.93
C GLN A 176 -3.74 9.12 13.27
N LYS A 177 -4.10 7.84 13.51
CA LYS A 177 -3.83 7.14 14.79
C LYS A 177 -2.42 6.53 14.85
N PHE A 178 -1.89 6.12 13.72
CA PHE A 178 -0.60 5.44 13.58
C PHE A 178 0.25 6.11 12.49
N PRO A 179 0.82 7.31 12.75
CA PRO A 179 1.61 8.06 11.75
C PRO A 179 2.81 7.30 11.20
N ASP A 180 3.35 6.35 11.99
CA ASP A 180 4.51 5.53 11.61
C ASP A 180 4.15 4.38 10.64
N LYS A 181 2.86 4.06 10.50
CA LYS A 181 2.43 3.00 9.57
C LYS A 181 2.37 3.50 8.14
N THR A 182 2.93 2.70 7.25
CA THR A 182 2.86 2.95 5.81
C THR A 182 1.51 2.47 5.28
N VAL A 183 0.63 3.40 4.93
CA VAL A 183 -0.68 3.13 4.34
C VAL A 183 -0.65 3.47 2.86
N LEU A 184 -1.05 2.55 2.00
CA LEU A 184 -1.18 2.76 0.56
C LEU A 184 -2.57 2.39 0.07
N TYR A 185 -3.22 3.34 -0.59
CA TYR A 185 -4.44 3.12 -1.36
C TYR A 185 -4.10 3.07 -2.85
N ILE A 186 -4.62 2.10 -3.57
CA ILE A 186 -4.44 1.97 -5.01
C ILE A 186 -5.62 1.22 -5.63
N SER A 187 -6.02 1.58 -6.85
CA SER A 187 -6.98 0.77 -7.61
C SER A 187 -6.31 -0.46 -8.22
N ALA A 188 -7.06 -1.55 -8.36
CA ALA A 188 -6.57 -2.78 -9.01
C ALA A 188 -6.10 -2.53 -10.45
N GLU A 189 -6.70 -1.56 -11.14
CA GLU A 189 -6.28 -1.15 -12.48
C GLU A 189 -4.89 -0.51 -12.44
N LYS A 190 -4.65 0.47 -11.56
CA LYS A 190 -3.35 1.14 -11.40
C LYS A 190 -2.27 0.17 -10.93
N PHE A 191 -2.61 -0.75 -10.01
CA PHE A 191 -1.72 -1.84 -9.60
C PHE A 191 -1.31 -2.70 -10.80
N THR A 192 -2.26 -3.07 -11.64
CA THR A 192 -2.00 -3.86 -12.88
C THR A 192 -1.08 -3.10 -13.83
N GLN A 193 -1.32 -1.81 -14.06
CA GLN A 193 -0.49 -0.98 -14.93
C GLN A 193 0.95 -0.90 -14.41
N GLN A 194 1.14 -0.63 -13.12
CA GLN A 194 2.47 -0.60 -12.50
C GLN A 194 3.18 -1.96 -12.60
N TYR A 195 2.46 -3.06 -12.42
CA TYR A 195 3.03 -4.41 -12.61
C TYR A 195 3.50 -4.63 -14.04
N ILE A 196 2.66 -4.31 -15.04
CA ILE A 196 3.02 -4.45 -16.46
C ILE A 196 4.25 -3.62 -16.80
N GLU A 197 4.33 -2.38 -16.28
CA GLU A 197 5.51 -1.53 -16.47
C GLU A 197 6.77 -2.12 -15.81
N SER A 198 6.64 -2.69 -14.62
CA SER A 198 7.76 -3.33 -13.93
C SER A 198 8.31 -4.53 -14.70
N VAL A 199 7.41 -5.32 -15.31
CA VAL A 199 7.80 -6.45 -16.18
C VAL A 199 8.52 -5.95 -17.44
N LYS A 200 7.99 -4.91 -18.11
CA LYS A 200 8.62 -4.31 -19.30
C LYS A 200 10.02 -3.75 -19.00
N LYS A 201 10.22 -3.19 -17.80
CA LYS A 201 11.49 -2.62 -17.33
C LYS A 201 12.41 -3.65 -16.66
N ASN A 202 12.01 -4.93 -16.60
CA ASN A 202 12.72 -6.02 -15.89
C ASN A 202 12.95 -5.76 -14.39
N ASN A 203 12.05 -4.99 -13.75
CA ASN A 203 12.11 -4.58 -12.34
C ASN A 203 11.00 -5.24 -11.49
N ARG A 204 10.59 -6.46 -11.85
CA ARG A 204 9.51 -7.19 -11.15
C ARG A 204 9.80 -7.38 -9.66
N ASN A 205 11.04 -7.62 -9.30
CA ASN A 205 11.43 -7.84 -7.90
C ASN A 205 11.28 -6.56 -7.07
N ASP A 206 11.68 -5.41 -7.61
CA ASP A 206 11.54 -4.12 -6.93
C ASP A 206 10.06 -3.77 -6.71
N PHE A 207 9.19 -4.09 -7.68
CA PHE A 207 7.75 -3.95 -7.53
C PHE A 207 7.21 -4.78 -6.37
N ILE A 208 7.58 -6.07 -6.28
CA ILE A 208 7.15 -6.95 -5.20
C ILE A 208 7.66 -6.43 -3.85
N HIS A 209 8.94 -6.08 -3.77
CA HIS A 209 9.54 -5.55 -2.54
C HIS A 209 8.87 -4.26 -2.06
N PHE A 210 8.55 -3.33 -2.98
CA PHE A 210 7.84 -2.11 -2.63
C PHE A 210 6.53 -2.41 -1.90
N TYR A 211 5.70 -3.32 -2.45
CA TYR A 211 4.43 -3.68 -1.82
C TYR A 211 4.59 -4.45 -0.51
N GLN A 212 5.67 -5.21 -0.35
CA GLN A 212 5.97 -5.93 0.89
C GLN A 212 6.32 -5.02 2.08
N LEU A 213 6.78 -3.78 1.81
CA LEU A 213 7.08 -2.78 2.84
C LEU A 213 5.83 -2.08 3.41
N ILE A 214 4.67 -2.24 2.77
CA ILE A 214 3.43 -1.59 3.16
C ILE A 214 2.87 -2.25 4.43
N ASP A 215 2.41 -1.43 5.40
CA ASP A 215 1.76 -1.93 6.62
C ASP A 215 0.26 -2.12 6.45
N VAL A 216 -0.36 -1.26 5.63
CA VAL A 216 -1.79 -1.32 5.32
C VAL A 216 -1.97 -1.12 3.82
N LEU A 217 -2.36 -2.17 3.12
CA LEU A 217 -2.61 -2.13 1.69
C LEU A 217 -4.11 -2.13 1.41
N ILE A 218 -4.58 -1.08 0.75
CA ILE A 218 -5.97 -0.90 0.34
C ILE A 218 -6.01 -1.03 -1.18
N ILE A 219 -6.66 -2.08 -1.69
CA ILE A 219 -6.87 -2.29 -3.13
C ILE A 219 -8.34 -2.06 -3.45
N ASP A 220 -8.60 -1.05 -4.27
CA ASP A 220 -9.95 -0.72 -4.72
C ASP A 220 -10.28 -1.46 -6.01
N ASP A 221 -11.50 -1.97 -6.10
CA ASP A 221 -12.06 -2.61 -7.29
C ASP A 221 -11.30 -3.86 -7.77
N VAL A 222 -11.09 -4.84 -6.88
CA VAL A 222 -10.32 -6.08 -7.18
C VAL A 222 -10.92 -6.93 -8.31
N GLN A 223 -12.18 -6.71 -8.71
CA GLN A 223 -12.77 -7.36 -9.89
C GLN A 223 -11.99 -7.04 -11.18
N PHE A 224 -11.25 -5.94 -11.25
CA PHE A 224 -10.37 -5.61 -12.38
C PHE A 224 -9.15 -6.51 -12.52
N PHE A 225 -8.89 -7.43 -11.59
CA PHE A 225 -7.91 -8.50 -11.78
C PHE A 225 -8.43 -9.63 -12.68
N SER A 226 -9.73 -9.68 -12.97
CA SER A 226 -10.36 -10.69 -13.82
C SER A 226 -9.63 -10.84 -15.15
N GLY A 227 -9.36 -12.08 -15.59
CA GLY A 227 -8.67 -12.40 -16.83
C GLY A 227 -7.16 -12.04 -16.88
N LYS A 228 -6.56 -11.52 -15.80
CA LYS A 228 -5.16 -11.05 -15.78
C LYS A 228 -4.28 -11.98 -14.92
N SER A 229 -4.02 -13.21 -15.40
CA SER A 229 -3.31 -14.25 -14.64
C SER A 229 -1.99 -13.78 -14.03
N GLY A 230 -1.12 -13.11 -14.79
CA GLY A 230 0.17 -12.62 -14.28
C GLY A 230 0.02 -11.59 -13.14
N THR A 231 -1.02 -10.74 -13.19
CA THR A 231 -1.32 -9.80 -12.11
C THR A 231 -1.87 -10.53 -10.88
N GLN A 232 -2.73 -11.53 -11.10
CA GLN A 232 -3.27 -12.36 -10.03
C GLN A 232 -2.16 -13.13 -9.31
N ASP A 233 -1.19 -13.69 -10.04
CA ASP A 233 -0.03 -14.36 -9.48
C ASP A 233 0.79 -13.46 -8.56
N VAL A 234 1.19 -12.30 -9.05
CA VAL A 234 2.02 -11.39 -8.26
C VAL A 234 1.24 -10.85 -7.06
N PHE A 235 -0.04 -10.53 -7.22
CA PHE A 235 -0.86 -10.09 -6.10
C PHE A 235 -1.04 -11.19 -5.06
N PHE A 236 -1.19 -12.44 -5.47
CA PHE A 236 -1.24 -13.59 -4.55
C PHE A 236 0.04 -13.71 -3.69
N HIS A 237 1.20 -13.50 -4.27
CA HIS A 237 2.48 -13.50 -3.53
C HIS A 237 2.57 -12.33 -2.53
N ILE A 238 2.20 -11.13 -2.97
CA ILE A 238 2.18 -9.94 -2.10
C ILE A 238 1.17 -10.13 -0.96
N PHE A 239 -0.05 -10.60 -1.28
CA PHE A 239 -1.09 -10.88 -0.30
C PHE A 239 -0.61 -11.83 0.79
N ASN A 240 -0.04 -12.97 0.41
CA ASN A 240 0.45 -13.96 1.38
C ASN A 240 1.54 -13.37 2.28
N HIS A 241 2.49 -12.63 1.71
CA HIS A 241 3.55 -11.99 2.47
C HIS A 241 2.98 -11.01 3.50
N LEU A 242 2.10 -10.10 3.08
CA LEU A 242 1.49 -9.11 3.97
C LEU A 242 0.67 -9.78 5.08
N HIS A 243 -0.15 -10.74 4.72
CA HIS A 243 -1.00 -11.46 5.67
C HIS A 243 -0.19 -12.23 6.72
N GLN A 244 0.86 -12.96 6.30
CA GLN A 244 1.74 -13.72 7.19
C GLN A 244 2.53 -12.83 8.16
N ASN A 245 2.85 -11.59 7.74
CA ASN A 245 3.54 -10.61 8.57
C ASN A 245 2.59 -9.72 9.40
N GLY A 246 1.31 -10.10 9.52
CA GLY A 246 0.33 -9.34 10.31
C GLY A 246 0.03 -7.93 9.76
N LYS A 247 0.30 -7.70 8.48
CA LYS A 247 -0.04 -6.46 7.78
C LYS A 247 -1.52 -6.47 7.40
N GLN A 248 -2.18 -5.31 7.39
CA GLN A 248 -3.60 -5.23 7.08
C GLN A 248 -3.85 -5.13 5.58
N LEU A 249 -4.82 -5.91 5.12
CA LEU A 249 -5.37 -5.85 3.77
C LEU A 249 -6.82 -5.38 3.82
N VAL A 250 -7.16 -4.38 2.99
CA VAL A 250 -8.53 -3.92 2.76
C VAL A 250 -8.79 -3.97 1.27
N LEU A 251 -9.84 -4.64 0.87
CA LEU A 251 -10.18 -4.87 -0.54
C LEU A 251 -11.60 -4.35 -0.79
N THR A 252 -11.84 -3.80 -1.97
CA THR A 252 -13.20 -3.50 -2.40
C THR A 252 -13.56 -4.23 -3.69
N SER A 253 -14.84 -4.46 -3.92
CA SER A 253 -15.34 -5.08 -5.14
C SER A 253 -16.80 -4.71 -5.41
N ASP A 254 -17.18 -4.64 -6.68
CA ASP A 254 -18.58 -4.53 -7.10
C ASP A 254 -19.35 -5.84 -6.97
N LYS A 255 -18.64 -6.97 -6.84
CA LYS A 255 -19.22 -8.32 -6.79
C LYS A 255 -18.81 -9.05 -5.51
N ALA A 256 -19.70 -9.91 -5.02
CA ALA A 256 -19.32 -10.85 -3.96
C ALA A 256 -18.23 -11.83 -4.47
N PRO A 257 -17.37 -12.36 -3.59
CA PRO A 257 -16.31 -13.30 -3.99
C PRO A 257 -16.81 -14.55 -4.74
N VAL A 258 -18.06 -14.94 -4.50
CA VAL A 258 -18.69 -16.10 -5.17
C VAL A 258 -19.08 -15.80 -6.61
N ASP A 259 -19.29 -14.53 -6.94
CA ASP A 259 -19.74 -14.07 -8.25
C ASP A 259 -18.58 -13.52 -9.12
N MET A 260 -17.36 -13.54 -8.58
CA MET A 260 -16.17 -13.12 -9.33
C MET A 260 -15.76 -14.19 -10.33
N GLN A 261 -15.91 -13.89 -11.61
CA GLN A 261 -15.48 -14.76 -12.70
C GLN A 261 -14.03 -14.48 -13.09
N GLU A 262 -13.34 -15.47 -13.67
CA GLU A 262 -11.97 -15.35 -14.19
C GLU A 262 -10.92 -14.91 -13.15
N ILE A 263 -11.22 -15.07 -11.86
CA ILE A 263 -10.28 -14.95 -10.77
C ILE A 263 -9.93 -16.35 -10.27
N GLU A 264 -8.65 -16.62 -10.10
CA GLU A 264 -8.15 -17.92 -9.68
C GLU A 264 -8.68 -18.33 -8.30
N GLN A 265 -9.05 -19.58 -8.12
CA GLN A 265 -9.63 -20.15 -6.89
C GLN A 265 -8.75 -19.89 -5.65
N ARG A 266 -7.42 -19.93 -5.82
CA ARG A 266 -6.48 -19.65 -4.74
C ARG A 266 -6.61 -18.22 -4.23
N LEU A 267 -6.86 -17.24 -5.13
CA LEU A 267 -7.01 -15.83 -4.77
C LEU A 267 -8.40 -15.58 -4.17
N LEU A 268 -9.46 -16.18 -4.72
CA LEU A 268 -10.82 -16.14 -4.16
C LEU A 268 -10.86 -16.71 -2.74
N SER A 269 -10.12 -17.80 -2.47
CA SER A 269 -10.01 -18.37 -1.13
C SER A 269 -9.37 -17.37 -0.15
N ARG A 270 -8.38 -16.58 -0.60
CA ARG A 270 -7.76 -15.53 0.19
C ARG A 270 -8.72 -14.37 0.48
N PHE A 271 -9.51 -13.95 -0.49
CA PHE A 271 -10.51 -12.90 -0.30
C PHE A 271 -11.57 -13.28 0.75
N LYS A 272 -11.93 -14.56 0.81
CA LYS A 272 -12.90 -15.10 1.77
C LYS A 272 -12.32 -15.37 3.17
N TRP A 273 -11.01 -15.30 3.35
CA TRP A 273 -10.37 -15.73 4.60
C TRP A 273 -10.75 -14.87 5.81
N GLY A 274 -10.84 -13.55 5.63
CA GLY A 274 -11.21 -12.63 6.71
C GLY A 274 -12.71 -12.34 6.77
N LEU A 275 -13.07 -11.07 6.82
CA LEU A 275 -14.46 -10.62 6.79
C LEU A 275 -14.84 -10.07 5.43
N SER A 276 -15.92 -10.59 4.84
CA SER A 276 -16.58 -9.99 3.68
C SER A 276 -17.84 -9.26 4.15
N ALA A 277 -17.87 -7.95 3.98
CA ALA A 277 -18.96 -7.09 4.41
C ALA A 277 -19.63 -6.44 3.20
N GLU A 278 -20.93 -6.62 3.08
CA GLU A 278 -21.73 -6.08 2.00
C GLU A 278 -22.17 -4.64 2.30
N LEU A 279 -22.12 -3.77 1.31
CA LEU A 279 -22.80 -2.50 1.27
C LEU A 279 -24.07 -2.63 0.41
N GLN A 280 -25.21 -2.44 1.03
CA GLN A 280 -26.50 -2.49 0.36
C GLN A 280 -26.99 -1.08 0.02
N THR A 281 -28.04 -0.98 -0.78
CA THR A 281 -28.70 0.29 -1.07
C THR A 281 -29.27 0.88 0.21
N PRO A 282 -29.01 2.19 0.48
CA PRO A 282 -29.52 2.84 1.68
C PRO A 282 -31.05 2.93 1.66
N ASP A 283 -31.65 2.82 2.85
CA ASP A 283 -33.07 3.04 3.06
C ASP A 283 -33.45 4.52 2.84
N TYR A 284 -34.74 4.83 2.88
CA TYR A 284 -35.23 6.17 2.58
C TYR A 284 -34.70 7.22 3.56
N GLU A 285 -34.65 6.91 4.85
CA GLU A 285 -34.20 7.84 5.89
C GLU A 285 -32.68 8.11 5.77
N THR A 286 -31.92 7.07 5.50
CA THR A 286 -30.48 7.19 5.23
C THR A 286 -30.24 8.05 3.99
N ARG A 287 -31.03 7.89 2.90
CA ARG A 287 -30.89 8.72 1.70
C ARG A 287 -31.18 10.20 1.98
N ILE A 288 -32.23 10.52 2.75
CA ILE A 288 -32.51 11.91 3.17
C ILE A 288 -31.30 12.46 3.94
N SER A 289 -30.77 11.69 4.87
CA SER A 289 -29.64 12.10 5.69
C SER A 289 -28.38 12.36 4.84
N ILE A 290 -28.14 11.52 3.82
CA ILE A 290 -27.03 11.71 2.87
C ILE A 290 -27.17 13.02 2.10
N VAL A 291 -28.36 13.31 1.56
CA VAL A 291 -28.61 14.55 0.82
C VAL A 291 -28.44 15.76 1.74
N LYS A 292 -29.07 15.77 2.92
CA LYS A 292 -28.94 16.86 3.91
C LYS A 292 -27.49 17.11 4.31
N ASN A 293 -26.74 16.04 4.61
CA ASN A 293 -25.31 16.16 4.98
C ASN A 293 -24.48 16.74 3.83
N LYS A 294 -24.76 16.31 2.61
CA LYS A 294 -24.06 16.80 1.41
C LYS A 294 -24.34 18.29 1.19
N LEU A 295 -25.61 18.70 1.21
CA LEU A 295 -26.02 20.09 1.06
C LEU A 295 -25.40 21.00 2.12
N ASN A 296 -25.46 20.58 3.39
CA ASN A 296 -24.85 21.33 4.50
C ASN A 296 -23.35 21.51 4.32
N ARG A 297 -22.64 20.47 3.88
CA ARG A 297 -21.21 20.55 3.63
C ARG A 297 -20.86 21.50 2.50
N ASP A 298 -21.69 21.54 1.48
CA ASP A 298 -21.46 22.36 0.28
C ASP A 298 -22.05 23.80 0.48
N GLY A 299 -22.66 24.09 1.64
CA GLY A 299 -23.23 25.39 1.98
C GLY A 299 -24.48 25.76 1.17
N VAL A 300 -25.22 24.74 0.72
CA VAL A 300 -26.42 24.90 -0.13
C VAL A 300 -27.65 24.67 0.69
N GLU A 301 -28.59 25.63 0.61
CA GLU A 301 -29.93 25.51 1.17
C GLU A 301 -30.89 24.97 0.10
N MET A 302 -31.72 23.99 0.47
CA MET A 302 -32.72 23.39 -0.39
C MET A 302 -33.99 23.09 0.41
N ASP A 303 -35.14 23.31 -0.19
CA ASP A 303 -36.41 23.00 0.45
C ASP A 303 -36.54 21.53 0.81
N GLU A 304 -37.08 21.24 1.99
CA GLU A 304 -37.24 19.87 2.48
C GLU A 304 -38.08 18.99 1.54
N GLU A 305 -39.10 19.59 0.89
CA GLU A 305 -39.94 18.87 -0.07
C GLU A 305 -39.10 18.34 -1.26
N ILE A 306 -38.15 19.13 -1.73
CA ILE A 306 -37.24 18.72 -2.81
C ILE A 306 -36.32 17.61 -2.34
N ILE A 307 -35.78 17.72 -1.12
CA ILE A 307 -34.93 16.65 -0.51
C ILE A 307 -35.70 15.34 -0.43
N PHE A 308 -36.94 15.39 0.05
CA PHE A 308 -37.81 14.21 0.14
C PHE A 308 -38.13 13.62 -1.23
N TYR A 309 -38.39 14.50 -2.21
CA TYR A 309 -38.66 14.08 -3.59
C TYR A 309 -37.46 13.37 -4.19
N VAL A 310 -36.26 13.94 -4.09
CA VAL A 310 -35.02 13.37 -4.59
C VAL A 310 -34.73 12.01 -3.90
N ALA A 311 -34.80 11.96 -2.58
CA ALA A 311 -34.56 10.73 -1.81
C ALA A 311 -35.61 9.63 -2.11
N LYS A 312 -36.84 9.98 -2.50
CA LYS A 312 -37.88 9.02 -2.87
C LYS A 312 -37.66 8.40 -4.25
N HIS A 313 -37.18 9.20 -5.21
CA HIS A 313 -37.06 8.78 -6.61
C HIS A 313 -35.71 8.17 -6.95
N ILE A 314 -34.61 8.61 -6.31
CA ILE A 314 -33.29 8.06 -6.54
C ILE A 314 -33.00 6.96 -5.50
N LYS A 315 -33.13 5.71 -5.95
CA LYS A 315 -32.99 4.53 -5.09
C LYS A 315 -31.75 3.69 -5.42
N THR A 316 -31.13 3.94 -6.56
CA THR A 316 -30.15 3.03 -7.18
C THR A 316 -28.78 3.12 -6.57
N ASN A 317 -28.25 4.32 -6.38
CA ASN A 317 -26.92 4.52 -5.82
C ASN A 317 -26.74 5.91 -5.18
N VAL A 318 -25.79 5.99 -4.25
CA VAL A 318 -25.50 7.25 -3.53
C VAL A 318 -24.83 8.28 -4.44
N ARG A 319 -24.07 7.86 -5.45
CA ARG A 319 -23.41 8.78 -6.40
C ARG A 319 -24.41 9.55 -7.25
N GLU A 320 -25.49 8.90 -7.72
CA GLU A 320 -26.59 9.59 -8.39
C GLU A 320 -27.32 10.55 -7.46
N LEU A 321 -27.57 10.11 -6.22
CA LEU A 321 -28.22 10.92 -5.21
C LEU A 321 -27.44 12.22 -4.94
N GLU A 322 -26.11 12.12 -4.85
CA GLU A 322 -25.23 13.28 -4.71
C GLU A 322 -25.19 14.16 -5.98
N ALA A 323 -25.21 13.58 -7.18
CA ALA A 323 -25.14 14.30 -8.44
C ALA A 323 -26.42 15.14 -8.71
N VAL A 324 -27.61 14.58 -8.46
CA VAL A 324 -28.89 15.26 -8.70
C VAL A 324 -29.08 16.46 -7.77
N SER A 325 -28.50 16.43 -6.57
CA SER A 325 -28.49 17.58 -5.65
C SER A 325 -27.87 18.83 -6.29
N TYR A 326 -26.98 18.69 -7.29
CA TYR A 326 -26.36 19.80 -8.01
C TYR A 326 -27.14 20.24 -9.26
N THR A 327 -27.81 19.33 -9.96
CA THR A 327 -28.50 19.67 -11.22
C THR A 327 -29.70 20.57 -11.00
N HIS A 328 -30.37 20.48 -9.85
CA HIS A 328 -31.44 21.38 -9.49
C HIS A 328 -31.02 22.83 -9.18
N LEU A 329 -29.73 23.01 -8.79
CA LEU A 329 -29.17 24.33 -8.48
C LEU A 329 -28.76 25.11 -9.74
N THR A 330 -28.54 24.40 -10.86
CA THR A 330 -28.07 25.00 -12.13
C THR A 330 -29.19 25.31 -13.13
N LEU A 331 -30.42 24.89 -12.84
CA LEU A 331 -31.56 25.29 -13.68
C LEU A 331 -31.88 26.74 -13.39
N PRO A 332 -31.86 27.66 -14.42
CA PRO A 332 -32.31 29.01 -14.22
C PRO A 332 -33.80 28.98 -13.80
N THR A 333 -34.10 29.57 -12.64
CA THR A 333 -35.44 29.92 -12.27
C THR A 333 -35.93 30.96 -13.29
N ASN A 334 -36.44 30.50 -14.43
CA ASN A 334 -37.20 31.34 -15.31
C ASN A 334 -38.52 31.61 -14.59
N GLY A 335 -38.59 32.79 -13.91
CA GLY A 335 -39.81 33.38 -13.42
C GLY A 335 -40.72 33.81 -14.56
#